data_f89a6df5a7481aa3fa3ca0c8f493dc0f
#
_entry.id   f89a6df5a7481aa3fa3ca0c8f493dc0f
#
_cell.length_a   1.000
_cell.length_b   1.000
_cell.length_c   1.000
_cell.angle_alpha   90.00
_cell.angle_beta   90.00
_cell.angle_gamma   90.00
#
_symmetry.space_group_name_H-M   'P 1'
#
loop_
_entity.id
_entity.type
_entity.pdbx_description
1 polymer ?
#
loop_
_entity_poly.entity_id
_entity_poly.type
_entity_poly.pdbx_seq_one_letter_code
_entity_poly.pdbx_strand_id
1 'polypeptide(L)'
;MTAPKLLTDAQMQHFIAHGYLRLRTELPDSFHRGVYQQFDTLIGTDAALNPGNNLLPAVPELNQVFADPIVRGALTSVVGPDYVMHPHRALHNNPPGSDAQRIHKDSYWGYLRRVRNHRSRWAMIMYVPQATPLERGPTGVIPGSQYQSQRPDDALMPEVAGCLETGGFLLIHYDIWHRKMKNFTEDKRFMMKFEFIRMQEPDSPSWDHSDPAWRLDEPPALNLSAVWRRQWNWLRGAPNQDVPVNDIDAAGLASSNPHQRLAAINDIARCTEAARAHRPALAALLRDPLEPIAVDAAYAMASAGPDAMPSLLDVIQGDTEEDLDPDRGSHDGSRPDPGMPARSAAYGLAEIGLPAVPGLLDILSNGAGSRARKLAAFALGEIAGTGTEGIEALCRAKQDPSAAVRINAIEALGLKPASPAAVAALSRAVKDPDPQARFSAALSLAQIGPGAEAAIPALKDALYDENRYVPGYAVEALERIATPGAIRALLPFLKTARWCPHTSPASIY
;
A
#
# COMPACT_ATOMS: atom_id res chain seq x y z
N MET A 1 25.52 -14.02 3.99
CA MET A 1 24.95 -12.64 3.88
C MET A 1 25.06 -11.96 5.23
N THR A 2 25.47 -10.70 5.27
CA THR A 2 25.50 -9.86 6.49
C THR A 2 24.10 -9.76 7.08
N ALA A 3 23.96 -9.68 8.41
CA ALA A 3 22.66 -9.51 9.06
C ALA A 3 22.00 -8.18 8.61
N PRO A 4 20.66 -8.14 8.48
CA PRO A 4 19.95 -6.92 8.13
C PRO A 4 20.11 -5.87 9.24
N LYS A 5 20.31 -4.61 8.86
CA LYS A 5 20.34 -3.47 9.78
C LYS A 5 18.93 -2.89 9.90
N LEU A 6 18.25 -3.28 10.96
CA LEU A 6 16.87 -2.90 11.21
C LEU A 6 16.72 -1.40 11.52
N LEU A 7 15.56 -0.84 11.20
CA LEU A 7 15.21 0.52 11.57
C LEU A 7 14.96 0.62 13.08
N THR A 8 15.22 1.79 13.64
CA THR A 8 14.90 2.13 15.04
C THR A 8 13.43 2.50 15.20
N ASP A 9 12.95 2.56 16.45
CA ASP A 9 11.60 3.06 16.77
C ASP A 9 11.34 4.46 16.17
N ALA A 10 12.29 5.38 16.29
CA ALA A 10 12.16 6.73 15.75
C ALA A 10 12.01 6.73 14.24
N GLN A 11 12.79 5.91 13.53
CA GLN A 11 12.67 5.78 12.07
C GLN A 11 11.34 5.15 11.65
N MET A 12 10.84 4.16 12.38
CA MET A 12 9.54 3.55 12.12
C MET A 12 8.39 4.53 12.36
N GLN A 13 8.44 5.30 13.46
CA GLN A 13 7.44 6.33 13.75
C GLN A 13 7.48 7.45 12.69
N HIS A 14 8.67 7.86 12.26
CA HIS A 14 8.82 8.79 11.14
C HIS A 14 8.20 8.23 9.86
N PHE A 15 8.50 6.97 9.51
CA PHE A 15 7.91 6.34 8.31
C PHE A 15 6.38 6.26 8.38
N ILE A 16 5.81 5.89 9.53
CA ILE A 16 4.36 5.84 9.73
C ILE A 16 3.74 7.23 9.51
N ALA A 17 4.32 8.26 10.11
CA ALA A 17 3.75 9.60 10.04
C ALA A 17 4.00 10.31 8.69
N HIS A 18 5.23 10.28 8.21
CA HIS A 18 5.65 11.00 7.00
C HIS A 18 5.47 10.19 5.71
N GLY A 19 5.44 8.86 5.79
CA GLY A 19 5.32 7.98 4.64
C GLY A 19 6.61 7.76 3.86
N TYR A 20 7.76 8.25 4.32
CA TYR A 20 9.03 8.04 3.64
C TYR A 20 10.25 8.10 4.58
N LEU A 21 11.35 7.49 4.12
CA LEU A 21 12.70 7.60 4.72
C LEU A 21 13.73 7.81 3.63
N ARG A 22 14.77 8.60 3.93
CA ARG A 22 16.00 8.71 3.11
C ARG A 22 17.06 7.82 3.71
N LEU A 23 17.54 6.86 2.94
CA LEU A 23 18.53 5.89 3.37
C LEU A 23 19.61 5.76 2.30
N ARG A 24 20.75 5.15 2.64
CA ARG A 24 21.86 4.89 1.72
C ARG A 24 22.39 3.48 1.93
N THR A 25 22.71 2.80 0.83
CA THR A 25 23.34 1.48 0.85
C THR A 25 24.78 1.56 1.38
N GLU A 26 25.32 0.44 1.84
CA GLU A 26 26.75 0.31 2.21
C GLU A 26 27.64 -0.05 1.01
N LEU A 27 27.05 -0.23 -0.16
CA LEU A 27 27.82 -0.49 -1.37
C LEU A 27 28.74 0.68 -1.72
N PRO A 28 29.95 0.44 -2.26
CA PRO A 28 30.91 1.48 -2.55
C PRO A 28 30.47 2.35 -3.74
N ASP A 29 30.93 3.60 -3.78
CA ASP A 29 30.61 4.55 -4.86
C ASP A 29 31.01 4.03 -6.26
N SER A 30 32.05 3.19 -6.34
CA SER A 30 32.45 2.54 -7.59
C SER A 30 31.37 1.62 -8.15
N PHE A 31 30.65 0.90 -7.28
CA PHE A 31 29.50 0.09 -7.67
C PHE A 31 28.39 0.96 -8.29
N HIS A 32 28.02 2.03 -7.60
CA HIS A 32 26.97 2.94 -8.06
C HIS A 32 27.32 3.62 -9.37
N ARG A 33 28.57 4.06 -9.54
CA ARG A 33 29.05 4.60 -10.82
C ARG A 33 28.97 3.56 -11.94
N GLY A 34 29.30 2.30 -11.66
CA GLY A 34 29.16 1.20 -12.61
C GLY A 34 27.72 0.99 -13.06
N VAL A 35 26.76 0.99 -12.12
CA VAL A 35 25.32 0.89 -12.43
C VAL A 35 24.86 2.09 -13.28
N TYR A 36 25.27 3.31 -12.93
CA TYR A 36 24.95 4.50 -13.72
C TYR A 36 25.44 4.36 -15.17
N GLN A 37 26.71 3.97 -15.36
CA GLN A 37 27.33 3.81 -16.68
C GLN A 37 26.65 2.73 -17.52
N GLN A 38 26.24 1.62 -16.90
CA GLN A 38 25.49 0.56 -17.60
C GLN A 38 24.17 1.08 -18.14
N PHE A 39 23.39 1.84 -17.34
CA PHE A 39 22.14 2.43 -17.82
C PHE A 39 22.36 3.55 -18.84
N ASP A 40 23.39 4.37 -18.66
CA ASP A 40 23.72 5.41 -19.64
C ASP A 40 24.10 4.80 -21.00
N THR A 41 24.84 3.72 -20.99
CA THR A 41 25.17 2.96 -22.19
C THR A 41 23.96 2.27 -22.81
N LEU A 42 23.14 1.60 -21.98
CA LEU A 42 21.98 0.84 -22.42
C LEU A 42 20.92 1.72 -23.08
N ILE A 43 20.63 2.88 -22.51
CA ILE A 43 19.63 3.82 -23.05
C ILE A 43 20.26 4.66 -24.17
N GLY A 44 21.53 5.04 -24.03
CA GLY A 44 22.20 5.94 -24.98
C GLY A 44 21.40 7.23 -25.19
N THR A 45 21.03 7.49 -26.44
CA THR A 45 20.16 8.61 -26.87
C THR A 45 18.72 8.18 -27.16
N ASP A 46 18.43 6.89 -27.13
CA ASP A 46 17.11 6.33 -27.48
C ASP A 46 16.38 5.84 -26.22
N ALA A 47 15.37 6.61 -25.78
CA ALA A 47 14.54 6.26 -24.64
C ALA A 47 13.69 4.97 -24.88
N ALA A 48 13.53 4.54 -26.13
CA ALA A 48 12.82 3.28 -26.45
C ALA A 48 13.59 2.03 -25.99
N LEU A 49 14.90 2.17 -25.71
CA LEU A 49 15.74 1.11 -25.16
C LEU A 49 15.58 0.93 -23.64
N ASN A 50 14.65 1.64 -23.00
CA ASN A 50 14.37 1.47 -21.58
C ASN A 50 13.91 0.02 -21.29
N PRO A 51 14.60 -0.72 -20.40
CA PRO A 51 14.31 -2.12 -20.13
C PRO A 51 12.94 -2.36 -19.44
N GLY A 52 12.31 -1.32 -18.91
CA GLY A 52 11.04 -1.44 -18.19
C GLY A 52 11.11 -2.45 -17.06
N ASN A 53 10.23 -3.45 -17.04
CA ASN A 53 10.22 -4.50 -16.02
C ASN A 53 11.46 -5.43 -16.04
N ASN A 54 12.24 -5.41 -17.12
CA ASN A 54 13.44 -6.25 -17.28
C ASN A 54 14.70 -5.60 -16.70
N LEU A 55 14.59 -4.74 -15.71
CA LEU A 55 15.73 -4.07 -15.06
C LEU A 55 16.76 -5.06 -14.52
N LEU A 56 16.33 -6.08 -13.81
CA LEU A 56 17.25 -7.05 -13.18
C LEU A 56 17.96 -7.95 -14.20
N PRO A 57 17.30 -8.47 -15.26
CA PRO A 57 18.00 -9.11 -16.35
C PRO A 57 18.95 -8.19 -17.13
N ALA A 58 18.59 -6.90 -17.30
CA ALA A 58 19.41 -5.92 -18.02
C ALA A 58 20.66 -5.52 -17.25
N VAL A 59 20.55 -5.35 -15.93
CA VAL A 59 21.64 -4.96 -15.02
C VAL A 59 21.58 -5.87 -13.78
N PRO A 60 22.10 -7.13 -13.89
CA PRO A 60 22.00 -8.12 -12.81
C PRO A 60 22.67 -7.69 -11.50
N GLU A 61 23.63 -6.79 -11.56
CA GLU A 61 24.31 -6.20 -10.40
C GLU A 61 23.35 -5.51 -9.43
N LEU A 62 22.20 -5.03 -9.90
CA LEU A 62 21.15 -4.46 -9.04
C LEU A 62 20.67 -5.41 -7.94
N ASN A 63 20.83 -6.73 -8.13
CA ASN A 63 20.52 -7.68 -7.06
C ASN A 63 21.37 -7.47 -5.80
N GLN A 64 22.57 -6.86 -5.92
CA GLN A 64 23.41 -6.53 -4.78
C GLN A 64 22.79 -5.40 -3.93
N VAL A 65 22.01 -4.49 -4.52
CA VAL A 65 21.26 -3.47 -3.79
C VAL A 65 20.25 -4.13 -2.83
N PHE A 66 19.57 -5.18 -3.27
CA PHE A 66 18.61 -5.91 -2.41
C PHE A 66 19.28 -6.87 -1.42
N ALA A 67 20.53 -7.23 -1.66
CA ALA A 67 21.35 -7.99 -0.70
C ALA A 67 22.02 -7.10 0.36
N ASP A 68 22.02 -5.77 0.16
CA ASP A 68 22.58 -4.79 1.09
C ASP A 68 21.88 -4.83 2.45
N PRO A 69 22.62 -4.80 3.58
CA PRO A 69 22.03 -4.93 4.91
C PRO A 69 21.10 -3.77 5.30
N ILE A 70 21.34 -2.55 4.80
CA ILE A 70 20.44 -1.39 5.04
C ILE A 70 19.12 -1.60 4.30
N VAL A 71 19.16 -1.99 3.02
CA VAL A 71 17.96 -2.21 2.20
C VAL A 71 17.12 -3.36 2.78
N ARG A 72 17.76 -4.48 3.10
CA ARG A 72 17.08 -5.63 3.72
C ARG A 72 16.50 -5.28 5.09
N GLY A 73 17.26 -4.53 5.90
CA GLY A 73 16.81 -4.10 7.21
C GLY A 73 15.60 -3.17 7.13
N ALA A 74 15.64 -2.20 6.23
CA ALA A 74 14.56 -1.24 6.00
C ALA A 74 13.27 -1.95 5.52
N LEU A 75 13.37 -2.86 4.55
CA LEU A 75 12.24 -3.66 4.08
C LEU A 75 11.70 -4.57 5.18
N THR A 76 12.57 -5.33 5.87
CA THR A 76 12.14 -6.18 6.99
C THR A 76 11.39 -5.38 8.04
N SER A 77 11.85 -4.18 8.38
CA SER A 77 11.22 -3.34 9.39
C SER A 77 9.83 -2.87 8.96
N VAL A 78 9.65 -2.45 7.70
CA VAL A 78 8.40 -1.82 7.25
C VAL A 78 7.38 -2.84 6.75
N VAL A 79 7.80 -3.84 5.96
CA VAL A 79 6.89 -4.84 5.36
C VAL A 79 7.02 -6.24 5.96
N GLY A 80 7.76 -6.37 7.08
CA GLY A 80 7.96 -7.65 7.76
C GLY A 80 9.07 -8.50 7.16
N PRO A 81 9.48 -9.58 7.84
CA PRO A 81 10.58 -10.45 7.37
C PRO A 81 10.19 -11.30 6.14
N ASP A 82 8.90 -11.56 5.96
CA ASP A 82 8.34 -12.27 4.81
C ASP A 82 7.73 -11.26 3.85
N TYR A 83 8.52 -10.84 2.86
CA TYR A 83 8.09 -9.92 1.80
C TYR A 83 8.55 -10.42 0.44
N VAL A 84 7.81 -10.02 -0.60
CA VAL A 84 8.13 -10.32 -1.99
C VAL A 84 8.31 -9.04 -2.80
N MET A 85 9.18 -9.12 -3.83
CA MET A 85 9.30 -8.05 -4.80
C MET A 85 8.18 -8.18 -5.83
N HIS A 86 7.41 -7.11 -6.00
CA HIS A 86 6.38 -7.05 -7.02
C HIS A 86 6.96 -7.20 -8.44
N PRO A 87 6.26 -7.85 -9.37
CA PRO A 87 6.72 -7.99 -10.76
C PRO A 87 6.93 -6.66 -11.50
N HIS A 88 6.26 -5.58 -11.10
CA HIS A 88 6.48 -4.28 -11.70
C HIS A 88 7.77 -3.63 -11.20
N ARG A 89 8.57 -3.21 -12.15
CA ARG A 89 9.83 -2.48 -11.94
C ARG A 89 9.93 -1.39 -12.98
N ALA A 90 10.52 -0.27 -12.64
CA ALA A 90 10.63 0.83 -13.59
C ALA A 90 11.97 1.54 -13.50
N LEU A 91 12.56 1.85 -14.66
CA LEU A 91 13.65 2.78 -14.78
C LEU A 91 13.10 4.13 -15.24
N HIS A 92 13.24 5.13 -14.38
CA HIS A 92 12.93 6.51 -14.71
C HIS A 92 14.21 7.22 -15.17
N ASN A 93 14.25 7.53 -16.45
CA ASN A 93 15.29 8.37 -17.04
C ASN A 93 14.79 9.82 -17.07
N ASN A 94 15.51 10.72 -16.39
CA ASN A 94 15.31 12.14 -16.43
C ASN A 94 16.43 12.79 -17.25
N PRO A 95 16.23 13.07 -18.54
CA PRO A 95 17.21 13.76 -19.34
C PRO A 95 17.48 15.17 -18.84
N PRO A 96 18.61 15.79 -19.27
CA PRO A 96 18.87 17.21 -19.06
C PRO A 96 17.67 18.09 -19.39
N GLY A 97 17.36 19.06 -18.53
CA GLY A 97 16.29 20.03 -18.75
C GLY A 97 14.87 19.47 -18.69
N SER A 98 14.67 18.18 -18.36
CA SER A 98 13.32 17.58 -18.35
C SER A 98 12.42 18.19 -17.29
N ASP A 99 11.16 18.47 -17.65
CA ASP A 99 10.18 19.06 -16.77
C ASP A 99 9.72 18.10 -15.64
N ALA A 100 9.17 18.69 -14.58
CA ALA A 100 8.54 17.95 -13.50
C ALA A 100 7.34 17.15 -14.01
N GLN A 101 7.10 16.00 -13.40
CA GLN A 101 5.83 15.29 -13.57
C GLN A 101 4.71 16.02 -12.82
N ARG A 102 3.48 15.76 -13.23
CA ARG A 102 2.33 16.05 -12.41
C ARG A 102 2.39 15.22 -11.13
N ILE A 103 2.03 15.81 -9.99
CA ILE A 103 1.97 15.07 -8.73
C ILE A 103 0.86 14.02 -8.81
N HIS A 104 1.14 12.80 -8.34
CA HIS A 104 0.25 11.65 -8.49
C HIS A 104 0.48 10.60 -7.41
N LYS A 105 -0.42 9.63 -7.35
CA LYS A 105 -0.22 8.34 -6.70
C LYS A 105 -0.09 7.28 -7.78
N ASP A 106 0.73 6.27 -7.52
CA ASP A 106 0.77 5.12 -8.41
C ASP A 106 -0.56 4.37 -8.39
N SER A 107 -1.10 4.00 -9.56
CA SER A 107 -2.44 3.44 -9.66
C SER A 107 -2.66 2.46 -10.82
N TYR A 108 -1.64 2.17 -11.63
CA TYR A 108 -1.84 1.38 -12.86
C TYR A 108 -2.06 -0.12 -12.67
N TRP A 109 -2.08 -0.62 -11.44
CA TRP A 109 -2.49 -2.00 -11.17
C TRP A 109 -3.90 -2.11 -10.61
N GLY A 110 -4.73 -1.09 -10.75
CA GLY A 110 -6.09 -1.14 -10.31
C GLY A 110 -6.38 -0.61 -8.92
N TYR A 111 -5.46 0.15 -8.38
CA TYR A 111 -5.70 0.88 -7.15
C TYR A 111 -6.93 1.80 -7.20
N LEU A 112 -7.41 2.16 -8.37
CA LEU A 112 -8.67 2.88 -8.54
C LEU A 112 -9.89 2.04 -8.14
N ARG A 113 -9.80 0.71 -8.29
CA ARG A 113 -10.84 -0.24 -7.91
C ARG A 113 -10.69 -0.80 -6.50
N ARG A 114 -9.52 -0.64 -5.90
CA ARG A 114 -9.21 -1.08 -4.54
C ARG A 114 -9.45 0.06 -3.55
N VAL A 115 -9.81 -0.29 -2.33
CA VAL A 115 -9.70 0.65 -1.21
C VAL A 115 -8.22 0.79 -0.84
N ARG A 116 -7.73 2.02 -0.71
CA ARG A 116 -6.34 2.27 -0.35
C ARG A 116 -6.06 1.81 1.07
N ASN A 117 -4.90 1.17 1.24
CA ASN A 117 -4.48 0.63 2.53
C ASN A 117 -3.74 1.68 3.34
N HIS A 118 -4.19 1.93 4.57
CA HIS A 118 -3.43 2.71 5.55
C HIS A 118 -2.32 1.87 6.22
N ARG A 119 -2.51 0.56 6.30
CA ARG A 119 -1.50 -0.38 6.83
C ARG A 119 -0.35 -0.55 5.84
N SER A 120 0.89 -0.55 6.35
CA SER A 120 2.11 -0.65 5.55
C SER A 120 2.30 -2.06 4.97
N ARG A 121 1.38 -2.49 4.09
CA ARG A 121 1.49 -3.77 3.36
C ARG A 121 2.28 -3.65 2.07
N TRP A 122 2.43 -2.42 1.56
CA TRP A 122 3.17 -2.14 0.35
C TRP A 122 4.15 -0.98 0.59
N ALA A 123 5.39 -1.17 0.16
CA ALA A 123 6.42 -0.15 0.19
C ALA A 123 7.17 -0.10 -1.15
N MET A 124 7.74 1.05 -1.48
CA MET A 124 8.56 1.22 -2.67
C MET A 124 9.97 1.67 -2.27
N ILE A 125 10.96 1.15 -2.99
CA ILE A 125 12.32 1.68 -3.01
C ILE A 125 12.52 2.43 -4.32
N MET A 126 12.93 3.69 -4.20
CA MET A 126 13.37 4.53 -5.31
C MET A 126 14.88 4.75 -5.17
N TYR A 127 15.66 3.86 -5.76
CA TYR A 127 17.13 3.87 -5.69
C TYR A 127 17.72 4.76 -6.77
N VAL A 128 18.77 5.52 -6.42
CA VAL A 128 19.53 6.38 -7.34
C VAL A 128 21.02 6.02 -7.31
N PRO A 129 21.65 5.72 -8.47
CA PRO A 129 23.07 5.39 -8.54
C PRO A 129 23.98 6.64 -8.54
N GLN A 130 23.42 7.84 -8.61
CA GLN A 130 24.12 9.12 -8.61
C GLN A 130 23.57 10.05 -7.53
N ALA A 131 24.35 11.02 -7.08
CA ALA A 131 23.83 12.09 -6.25
C ALA A 131 22.70 12.84 -6.98
N THR A 132 21.63 13.12 -6.25
CA THR A 132 20.42 13.75 -6.77
C THR A 132 20.05 14.94 -5.87
N PRO A 133 20.79 16.06 -5.97
CA PRO A 133 20.44 17.30 -5.30
C PRO A 133 19.19 17.93 -5.94
N LEU A 134 18.71 19.04 -5.38
CA LEU A 134 17.47 19.68 -5.83
C LEU A 134 17.48 20.02 -7.33
N GLU A 135 18.61 20.51 -7.83
CA GLU A 135 18.80 20.94 -9.22
C GLU A 135 18.71 19.78 -10.21
N ARG A 136 19.01 18.54 -9.76
CA ARG A 136 18.96 17.33 -10.59
C ARG A 136 17.62 16.63 -10.61
N GLY A 137 16.56 17.29 -10.08
CA GLY A 137 15.18 16.84 -10.12
C GLY A 137 14.93 15.57 -9.31
N PRO A 138 15.07 15.61 -7.97
CA PRO A 138 14.78 14.47 -7.11
C PRO A 138 13.31 14.06 -7.18
N THR A 139 12.96 12.99 -6.51
CA THR A 139 11.54 12.66 -6.25
C THR A 139 11.03 13.58 -5.17
N GLY A 140 10.00 14.38 -5.47
CA GLY A 140 9.24 15.13 -4.47
C GLY A 140 8.15 14.25 -3.86
N VAL A 141 7.93 14.38 -2.57
CA VAL A 141 6.88 13.67 -1.81
C VAL A 141 6.09 14.65 -0.97
N ILE A 142 4.81 14.36 -0.72
CA ILE A 142 4.00 15.12 0.25
C ILE A 142 3.93 14.31 1.54
N PRO A 143 4.64 14.69 2.61
CA PRO A 143 4.68 13.94 3.87
C PRO A 143 3.29 13.78 4.49
N GLY A 144 2.95 12.57 4.96
CA GLY A 144 1.66 12.27 5.60
C GLY A 144 0.51 12.03 4.64
N SER A 145 0.72 12.18 3.33
CA SER A 145 -0.34 12.08 2.32
C SER A 145 -0.76 10.66 1.95
N GLN A 146 -0.10 9.63 2.48
CA GLN A 146 -0.46 8.23 2.24
C GLN A 146 -1.85 7.87 2.78
N TYR A 147 -2.37 8.63 3.74
CA TYR A 147 -3.67 8.39 4.39
C TYR A 147 -4.86 9.06 3.69
N GLN A 148 -4.65 9.73 2.57
CA GLN A 148 -5.72 10.42 1.85
C GLN A 148 -5.69 10.11 0.35
N SER A 149 -6.85 9.98 -0.25
CA SER A 149 -6.99 9.72 -1.69
C SER A 149 -7.01 10.99 -2.52
N GLN A 150 -7.56 12.07 -1.98
CA GLN A 150 -7.56 13.37 -2.64
C GLN A 150 -6.17 13.99 -2.59
N ARG A 151 -5.85 14.78 -3.61
CA ARG A 151 -4.62 15.55 -3.61
C ARG A 151 -4.67 16.58 -2.47
N PRO A 152 -3.62 16.60 -1.60
CA PRO A 152 -3.51 17.61 -0.57
C PRO A 152 -3.45 19.03 -1.13
N ASP A 153 -3.94 20.01 -0.35
CA ASP A 153 -3.68 21.42 -0.60
C ASP A 153 -2.21 21.71 -0.31
N ASP A 154 -1.49 22.28 -1.29
CA ASP A 154 -0.06 22.60 -1.19
C ASP A 154 0.25 23.59 -0.05
N ALA A 155 -0.72 24.45 0.33
CA ALA A 155 -0.58 25.38 1.46
C ALA A 155 -0.69 24.69 2.82
N LEU A 156 -1.45 23.58 2.91
CA LEU A 156 -1.61 22.81 4.13
C LEU A 156 -0.57 21.71 4.26
N MET A 157 -0.15 21.12 3.14
CA MET A 157 0.80 19.99 3.12
C MET A 157 1.83 20.21 2.01
N PRO A 158 2.92 20.92 2.30
CA PRO A 158 3.93 21.25 1.30
C PRO A 158 4.72 20.03 0.83
N GLU A 159 5.08 20.03 -0.46
CA GLU A 159 5.97 19.04 -1.06
C GLU A 159 7.40 19.19 -0.50
N VAL A 160 8.05 18.08 -0.24
CA VAL A 160 9.44 17.98 0.22
C VAL A 160 10.27 17.27 -0.84
N ALA A 161 11.42 17.87 -1.22
CA ALA A 161 12.35 17.25 -2.14
C ALA A 161 13.12 16.10 -1.48
N GLY A 162 13.03 14.91 -2.06
CA GLY A 162 13.76 13.72 -1.64
C GLY A 162 15.19 13.69 -2.19
N CYS A 163 15.99 14.70 -1.88
CA CYS A 163 17.40 14.74 -2.27
C CYS A 163 18.18 13.57 -1.66
N LEU A 164 19.05 12.95 -2.46
CA LEU A 164 19.82 11.76 -2.08
C LEU A 164 21.28 11.89 -2.52
N GLU A 165 22.15 11.27 -1.76
CA GLU A 165 23.56 11.03 -2.14
C GLU A 165 23.65 9.86 -3.13
N THR A 166 24.85 9.67 -3.71
CA THR A 166 25.18 8.50 -4.54
C THR A 166 24.89 7.20 -3.78
N GLY A 167 24.12 6.29 -4.39
CA GLY A 167 23.72 5.03 -3.77
C GLY A 167 22.61 5.18 -2.74
N GLY A 168 22.01 6.37 -2.65
CA GLY A 168 20.85 6.63 -1.81
C GLY A 168 19.56 6.02 -2.35
N PHE A 169 18.58 5.86 -1.48
CA PHE A 169 17.24 5.48 -1.86
C PHE A 169 16.18 6.10 -0.94
N LEU A 170 15.02 6.40 -1.52
CA LEU A 170 13.82 6.66 -0.74
C LEU A 170 13.11 5.34 -0.51
N LEU A 171 12.86 5.00 0.74
CA LEU A 171 11.85 4.02 1.12
C LEU A 171 10.56 4.79 1.33
N ILE A 172 9.51 4.50 0.56
CA ILE A 172 8.25 5.24 0.64
C ILE A 172 7.06 4.28 0.82
N HIS A 173 6.04 4.76 1.51
CA HIS A 173 4.74 4.10 1.53
C HIS A 173 4.15 4.13 0.11
N TYR A 174 3.57 3.03 -0.35
CA TYR A 174 3.05 2.92 -1.72
C TYR A 174 2.05 4.04 -2.06
N ASP A 175 1.23 4.42 -1.12
CA ASP A 175 0.14 5.38 -1.31
C ASP A 175 0.52 6.86 -1.07
N ILE A 176 1.79 7.20 -0.98
CA ILE A 176 2.21 8.60 -0.82
C ILE A 176 2.03 9.39 -2.13
N TRP A 177 1.56 10.65 -2.05
CA TRP A 177 1.57 11.56 -3.18
C TRP A 177 2.99 11.98 -3.50
N HIS A 178 3.41 11.80 -4.77
CA HIS A 178 4.77 12.04 -5.20
C HIS A 178 4.85 12.45 -6.68
N ARG A 179 6.02 12.93 -7.08
CA ARG A 179 6.36 13.18 -8.48
C ARG A 179 7.86 13.21 -8.72
N LYS A 180 8.28 13.13 -9.96
CA LYS A 180 9.59 13.57 -10.42
C LYS A 180 9.61 15.10 -10.46
N MET A 181 10.62 15.75 -9.81
CA MET A 181 10.86 17.18 -9.92
C MET A 181 11.62 17.52 -11.22
N LYS A 182 11.70 18.79 -11.57
CA LYS A 182 12.41 19.27 -12.77
C LYS A 182 13.93 19.06 -12.63
N ASN A 183 14.56 18.57 -13.71
CA ASN A 183 16.02 18.49 -13.82
C ASN A 183 16.54 19.77 -14.51
N PHE A 184 17.26 20.59 -13.79
CA PHE A 184 17.88 21.84 -14.30
C PHE A 184 19.32 21.65 -14.76
N THR A 185 19.88 20.43 -14.60
CA THR A 185 21.29 20.13 -14.92
C THR A 185 21.46 19.62 -16.34
N GLU A 186 22.71 19.57 -16.80
CA GLU A 186 23.09 18.96 -18.07
C GLU A 186 23.29 17.44 -17.95
N ASP A 187 23.11 16.87 -16.77
CA ASP A 187 23.31 15.44 -16.51
C ASP A 187 21.97 14.67 -16.55
N LYS A 188 22.02 13.43 -17.03
CA LYS A 188 20.91 12.49 -16.86
C LYS A 188 20.76 12.11 -15.38
N ARG A 189 19.51 11.93 -14.94
CA ARG A 189 19.19 11.36 -13.64
C ARG A 189 18.46 10.03 -13.84
N PHE A 190 19.02 8.95 -13.31
CA PHE A 190 18.37 7.66 -13.25
C PHE A 190 17.79 7.41 -11.86
N MET A 191 16.58 6.83 -11.84
CA MET A 191 15.96 6.32 -10.62
C MET A 191 15.29 4.99 -10.95
N MET A 192 15.63 3.97 -10.20
CA MET A 192 15.03 2.65 -10.30
C MET A 192 13.99 2.47 -9.21
N LYS A 193 12.76 2.15 -9.63
CA LYS A 193 11.63 1.89 -8.75
C LYS A 193 11.40 0.39 -8.60
N PHE A 194 11.31 -0.05 -7.36
CA PHE A 194 10.97 -1.42 -6.97
C PHE A 194 9.91 -1.39 -5.87
N GLU A 195 8.99 -2.30 -5.92
CA GLU A 195 7.86 -2.37 -5.01
C GLU A 195 7.89 -3.69 -4.26
N PHE A 196 7.52 -3.65 -2.98
CA PHE A 196 7.59 -4.78 -2.07
C PHE A 196 6.28 -4.94 -1.32
N ILE A 197 5.90 -6.19 -1.10
CA ILE A 197 4.62 -6.56 -0.51
C ILE A 197 4.86 -7.41 0.73
N ARG A 198 4.21 -7.03 1.83
CA ARG A 198 4.12 -7.84 3.04
C ARG A 198 3.28 -9.10 2.75
N MET A 199 3.78 -10.25 3.11
CA MET A 199 3.09 -11.52 2.87
C MET A 199 2.38 -12.07 4.11
N GLN A 200 2.78 -11.64 5.31
CA GLN A 200 2.19 -12.06 6.58
C GLN A 200 1.77 -10.83 7.42
N GLU A 201 0.61 -10.92 8.06
CA GLU A 201 0.21 -9.89 9.02
C GLU A 201 1.19 -9.85 10.20
N PRO A 202 1.47 -8.67 10.79
CA PRO A 202 2.40 -8.56 11.89
C PRO A 202 1.81 -9.16 13.17
N ASP A 203 2.61 -9.94 13.89
CA ASP A 203 2.34 -10.48 15.22
C ASP A 203 3.27 -9.90 16.29
N SER A 204 4.35 -9.28 15.84
CA SER A 204 5.40 -8.69 16.69
C SER A 204 6.20 -7.65 15.87
N PRO A 205 6.95 -6.77 16.55
CA PRO A 205 7.83 -5.82 15.87
C PRO A 205 8.89 -6.52 15.01
N SER A 206 9.03 -6.08 13.75
CA SER A 206 10.05 -6.56 12.81
C SER A 206 11.22 -5.59 12.64
N TRP A 207 11.39 -4.66 13.57
CA TRP A 207 12.46 -3.65 13.60
C TRP A 207 13.18 -3.66 14.96
N ASP A 208 14.18 -2.81 15.15
CA ASP A 208 14.89 -2.65 16.42
C ASP A 208 14.00 -1.87 17.42
N HIS A 209 13.09 -2.63 18.06
CA HIS A 209 12.04 -2.12 18.93
C HIS A 209 12.46 -2.14 20.40
N SER A 210 12.39 -0.99 21.04
CA SER A 210 12.76 -0.82 22.45
C SER A 210 11.70 -0.09 23.29
N ASP A 211 10.91 0.82 22.70
CA ASP A 211 9.91 1.61 23.40
C ASP A 211 8.52 1.48 22.76
N PRO A 212 7.51 0.94 23.47
CA PRO A 212 6.16 0.83 22.95
C PRO A 212 5.44 2.17 22.80
N ALA A 213 5.95 3.26 23.37
CA ALA A 213 5.30 4.56 23.32
C ALA A 213 5.41 5.20 21.93
N TRP A 214 4.30 5.80 21.50
CA TRP A 214 4.32 6.68 20.34
C TRP A 214 4.89 8.04 20.72
N ARG A 215 6.06 8.40 20.21
CA ARG A 215 6.78 9.66 20.48
C ARG A 215 7.36 10.21 19.20
N LEU A 216 6.61 11.01 18.50
CA LEU A 216 7.07 11.65 17.27
C LEU A 216 7.43 13.11 17.55
N ASP A 217 8.72 13.45 17.44
CA ASP A 217 9.24 14.79 17.77
C ASP A 217 8.84 15.81 16.70
N GLU A 218 8.88 15.41 15.41
CA GLU A 218 8.58 16.29 14.28
C GLU A 218 7.44 15.70 13.45
N PRO A 219 6.18 16.02 13.72
CA PRO A 219 5.06 15.56 12.91
C PRO A 219 5.03 16.26 11.55
N PRO A 220 4.42 15.64 10.52
CA PRO A 220 4.05 16.34 9.29
C PRO A 220 3.12 17.51 9.57
N ALA A 221 2.89 18.35 8.56
CA ALA A 221 2.07 19.55 8.68
C ALA A 221 0.69 19.31 9.30
N LEU A 222 0.03 18.18 9.01
CA LEU A 222 -1.21 17.76 9.66
C LEU A 222 -0.94 16.57 10.57
N ASN A 223 -1.36 16.69 11.82
CA ASN A 223 -1.16 15.65 12.86
C ASN A 223 -2.34 14.67 12.88
N LEU A 224 -2.13 13.45 12.35
CA LEU A 224 -3.10 12.35 12.29
C LEU A 224 -2.76 11.28 13.36
N SER A 225 -2.51 11.67 14.59
CA SER A 225 -2.08 10.74 15.64
C SER A 225 -3.10 9.64 15.96
N ALA A 226 -4.40 9.86 15.69
CA ALA A 226 -5.41 8.81 15.84
C ALA A 226 -5.15 7.65 14.89
N VAL A 227 -4.77 7.95 13.62
CA VAL A 227 -4.36 6.95 12.63
C VAL A 227 -3.01 6.34 13.00
N TRP A 228 -1.99 7.19 13.28
CA TRP A 228 -0.61 6.73 13.42
C TRP A 228 -0.40 5.78 14.60
N ARG A 229 -1.05 6.01 15.74
CA ARG A 229 -0.99 5.14 16.91
C ARG A 229 -1.57 3.76 16.61
N ARG A 230 -2.62 3.67 15.81
CA ARG A 230 -3.20 2.40 15.41
C ARG A 230 -2.31 1.64 14.44
N GLN A 231 -1.65 2.36 13.49
CA GLN A 231 -0.66 1.75 12.62
C GLN A 231 0.56 1.25 13.40
N TRP A 232 1.03 2.02 14.38
CA TRP A 232 2.10 1.63 15.28
C TRP A 232 1.76 0.36 16.06
N ASN A 233 0.57 0.31 16.65
CA ASN A 233 0.13 -0.86 17.42
C ASN A 233 -0.11 -2.07 16.50
N TRP A 234 -0.68 -1.88 15.31
CA TRP A 234 -0.86 -2.95 14.35
C TRP A 234 0.50 -3.57 13.95
N LEU A 235 1.52 -2.76 13.63
CA LEU A 235 2.85 -3.24 13.27
C LEU A 235 3.54 -3.96 14.45
N ARG A 236 3.19 -3.63 15.68
CA ARG A 236 3.68 -4.28 16.90
C ARG A 236 2.92 -5.58 17.23
N GLY A 237 1.85 -5.91 16.53
CA GLY A 237 0.94 -6.99 16.93
C GLY A 237 0.24 -6.72 18.26
N ALA A 238 0.15 -5.44 18.67
CA ALA A 238 -0.33 -5.03 19.98
C ALA A 238 -1.75 -4.45 19.92
N PRO A 239 -2.59 -4.66 20.96
CA PRO A 239 -3.90 -4.02 21.03
C PRO A 239 -3.77 -2.51 21.24
N ASN A 240 -4.80 -1.78 20.79
CA ASN A 240 -4.92 -0.37 21.15
C ASN A 240 -5.29 -0.25 22.63
N GLN A 241 -4.64 0.67 23.32
CA GLN A 241 -4.83 0.90 24.75
C GLN A 241 -5.21 2.36 25.00
N ASP A 242 -6.08 2.57 25.99
CA ASP A 242 -6.41 3.90 26.46
C ASP A 242 -5.18 4.55 27.12
N VAL A 243 -4.97 5.82 26.78
CA VAL A 243 -3.95 6.66 27.40
C VAL A 243 -4.66 7.78 28.17
N PRO A 244 -4.37 7.99 29.45
CA PRO A 244 -4.99 9.07 30.22
C PRO A 244 -4.81 10.43 29.54
N VAL A 245 -5.90 11.18 29.45
CA VAL A 245 -5.92 12.58 28.97
C VAL A 245 -6.56 13.41 30.05
N ASN A 246 -5.84 14.40 30.59
CA ASN A 246 -6.32 15.17 31.73
C ASN A 246 -7.30 16.29 31.33
N ASP A 247 -7.04 16.92 30.16
CA ASP A 247 -7.88 18.03 29.66
C ASP A 247 -8.14 17.81 28.16
N ILE A 248 -9.40 17.60 27.80
CA ILE A 248 -9.83 17.44 26.41
C ILE A 248 -10.55 18.72 25.99
N ASP A 249 -9.95 19.46 25.05
CA ASP A 249 -10.62 20.62 24.43
C ASP A 249 -11.54 20.15 23.30
N ALA A 250 -12.71 19.61 23.66
CA ALA A 250 -13.71 19.19 22.67
C ALA A 250 -14.31 20.35 21.87
N ALA A 251 -14.20 21.59 22.32
CA ALA A 251 -14.65 22.77 21.57
C ALA A 251 -13.84 22.93 20.27
N GLY A 252 -12.60 22.44 20.25
CA GLY A 252 -11.75 22.40 19.07
C GLY A 252 -12.35 21.62 17.89
N LEU A 253 -13.26 20.65 18.11
CA LEU A 253 -13.95 19.92 17.03
C LEU A 253 -14.77 20.83 16.09
N ALA A 254 -15.28 21.96 16.59
CA ALA A 254 -16.06 22.93 15.83
C ALA A 254 -15.21 24.09 15.28
N SER A 255 -13.90 24.07 15.47
CA SER A 255 -13.02 25.15 15.02
C SER A 255 -12.95 25.24 13.48
N SER A 256 -12.85 26.45 12.96
CA SER A 256 -12.53 26.66 11.54
C SER A 256 -11.08 26.30 11.18
N ASN A 257 -10.19 26.25 12.20
CA ASN A 257 -8.78 25.87 12.01
C ASN A 257 -8.62 24.35 11.97
N PRO A 258 -8.13 23.75 10.87
CA PRO A 258 -7.97 22.31 10.75
C PRO A 258 -7.00 21.71 11.79
N HIS A 259 -5.97 22.45 12.20
CA HIS A 259 -5.03 21.99 13.23
C HIS A 259 -5.70 21.87 14.60
N GLN A 260 -6.63 22.76 14.95
CA GLN A 260 -7.38 22.68 16.20
C GLN A 260 -8.39 21.53 16.17
N ARG A 261 -9.06 21.29 15.02
CA ARG A 261 -9.93 20.11 14.86
C ARG A 261 -9.15 18.83 15.05
N LEU A 262 -8.00 18.67 14.38
CA LEU A 262 -7.15 17.49 14.51
C LEU A 262 -6.62 17.32 15.94
N ALA A 263 -6.22 18.39 16.63
CA ALA A 263 -5.78 18.30 18.01
C ALA A 263 -6.88 17.74 18.92
N ALA A 264 -8.12 18.28 18.81
CA ALA A 264 -9.27 17.78 19.56
C ALA A 264 -9.61 16.33 19.24
N ILE A 265 -9.60 15.93 17.95
CA ILE A 265 -9.81 14.54 17.52
C ILE A 265 -8.76 13.61 18.13
N ASN A 266 -7.49 13.99 18.06
CA ASN A 266 -6.37 13.20 18.58
C ASN A 266 -6.42 12.99 20.10
N ASP A 267 -6.82 14.01 20.87
CA ASP A 267 -6.99 13.88 22.32
C ASP A 267 -8.17 12.96 22.65
N ILE A 268 -9.30 13.13 21.98
CA ILE A 268 -10.48 12.27 22.15
C ILE A 268 -10.16 10.81 21.78
N ALA A 269 -9.39 10.58 20.71
CA ALA A 269 -9.04 9.24 20.23
C ALA A 269 -8.22 8.43 21.25
N ARG A 270 -7.61 9.07 22.25
CA ARG A 270 -6.77 8.42 23.26
C ARG A 270 -7.55 7.75 24.38
N CYS A 271 -8.84 8.07 24.56
CA CYS A 271 -9.67 7.61 25.65
C CYS A 271 -11.03 7.14 25.16
N THR A 272 -11.38 5.90 25.48
CA THR A 272 -12.65 5.28 25.09
C THR A 272 -13.86 6.07 25.59
N GLU A 273 -13.84 6.55 26.82
CA GLU A 273 -14.94 7.33 27.41
C GLU A 273 -15.14 8.66 26.68
N ALA A 274 -14.05 9.36 26.38
CA ALA A 274 -14.10 10.60 25.61
C ALA A 274 -14.65 10.37 24.19
N ALA A 275 -14.19 9.31 23.52
CA ALA A 275 -14.69 8.96 22.19
C ALA A 275 -16.20 8.64 22.19
N ARG A 276 -16.70 7.98 23.24
CA ARG A 276 -18.13 7.73 23.42
C ARG A 276 -18.92 9.02 23.67
N ALA A 277 -18.42 9.90 24.54
CA ALA A 277 -19.08 11.16 24.90
C ALA A 277 -19.18 12.10 23.67
N HIS A 278 -18.15 12.15 22.84
CA HIS A 278 -18.07 13.05 21.68
C HIS A 278 -18.41 12.37 20.32
N ARG A 279 -18.93 11.13 20.35
CA ARG A 279 -19.30 10.38 19.14
C ARG A 279 -20.15 11.14 18.13
N PRO A 280 -21.22 11.90 18.53
CA PRO A 280 -22.02 12.64 17.54
C PRO A 280 -21.25 13.70 16.81
N ALA A 281 -20.34 14.41 17.51
CA ALA A 281 -19.49 15.43 16.89
C ALA A 281 -18.45 14.80 15.95
N LEU A 282 -17.82 13.67 16.34
CA LEU A 282 -16.91 12.92 15.49
C LEU A 282 -17.61 12.39 14.23
N ALA A 283 -18.86 11.90 14.37
CA ALA A 283 -19.66 11.41 13.24
C ALA A 283 -19.96 12.52 12.22
N ALA A 284 -20.19 13.75 12.68
CA ALA A 284 -20.36 14.90 11.79
C ALA A 284 -19.10 15.19 10.98
N LEU A 285 -17.90 15.02 11.58
CA LEU A 285 -16.62 15.24 10.92
C LEU A 285 -16.26 14.17 9.86
N LEU A 286 -16.97 13.03 9.78
CA LEU A 286 -16.82 12.12 8.65
C LEU A 286 -17.16 12.78 7.28
N ARG A 287 -17.89 13.90 7.30
CA ARG A 287 -18.24 14.69 6.12
C ARG A 287 -17.45 16.00 6.01
N ASP A 288 -16.39 16.15 6.80
CA ASP A 288 -15.50 17.31 6.69
C ASP A 288 -14.90 17.37 5.27
N PRO A 289 -14.87 18.55 4.63
CA PRO A 289 -14.31 18.68 3.28
C PRO A 289 -12.82 18.36 3.20
N LEU A 290 -12.09 18.42 4.33
CA LEU A 290 -10.69 18.02 4.41
C LEU A 290 -10.60 16.54 4.78
N GLU A 291 -10.23 15.70 3.82
CA GLU A 291 -10.14 14.24 4.00
C GLU A 291 -9.32 13.82 5.23
N PRO A 292 -8.17 14.45 5.58
CA PRO A 292 -7.42 14.12 6.79
C PRO A 292 -8.26 14.19 8.08
N ILE A 293 -9.16 15.15 8.17
CA ILE A 293 -10.06 15.30 9.33
C ILE A 293 -11.09 14.17 9.36
N ALA A 294 -11.71 13.86 8.24
CA ALA A 294 -12.69 12.78 8.15
C ALA A 294 -12.07 11.41 8.46
N VAL A 295 -10.87 11.18 7.98
CA VAL A 295 -10.10 9.95 8.27
C VAL A 295 -9.76 9.86 9.76
N ASP A 296 -9.16 10.89 10.32
CA ASP A 296 -8.74 10.89 11.73
C ASP A 296 -9.94 10.78 12.67
N ALA A 297 -11.07 11.43 12.34
CA ALA A 297 -12.34 11.30 13.07
C ALA A 297 -12.89 9.85 13.04
N ALA A 298 -12.79 9.14 11.91
CA ALA A 298 -13.19 7.74 11.81
C ALA A 298 -12.36 6.84 12.74
N TYR A 299 -11.04 7.06 12.79
CA TYR A 299 -10.15 6.35 13.70
C TYR A 299 -10.41 6.71 15.18
N ALA A 300 -10.75 7.96 15.47
CA ALA A 300 -11.18 8.38 16.81
C ALA A 300 -12.49 7.71 17.21
N MET A 301 -13.47 7.63 16.30
CA MET A 301 -14.72 6.91 16.55
C MET A 301 -14.48 5.43 16.86
N ALA A 302 -13.49 4.79 16.25
CA ALA A 302 -13.15 3.42 16.57
C ALA A 302 -12.69 3.24 18.04
N SER A 303 -12.21 4.28 18.71
CA SER A 303 -11.90 4.23 20.15
C SER A 303 -13.16 4.13 21.02
N ALA A 304 -14.33 4.55 20.55
CA ALA A 304 -15.62 4.32 21.23
C ALA A 304 -16.08 2.85 21.15
N GLY A 305 -15.41 2.03 20.32
CA GLY A 305 -15.76 0.62 20.14
C GLY A 305 -17.14 0.42 19.52
N PRO A 306 -17.90 -0.60 19.98
CA PRO A 306 -19.23 -0.93 19.37
C PRO A 306 -20.23 0.22 19.37
N ASP A 307 -20.10 1.18 20.29
CA ASP A 307 -21.02 2.33 20.36
C ASP A 307 -20.97 3.24 19.12
N ALA A 308 -19.85 3.20 18.37
CA ALA A 308 -19.71 3.97 17.13
C ALA A 308 -20.28 3.25 15.89
N MET A 309 -20.53 1.94 15.96
CA MET A 309 -20.92 1.13 14.83
C MET A 309 -22.18 1.64 14.11
N PRO A 310 -23.29 1.98 14.79
CA PRO A 310 -24.50 2.43 14.09
C PRO A 310 -24.21 3.60 13.16
N SER A 311 -23.51 4.64 13.64
CA SER A 311 -23.19 5.83 12.85
C SER A 311 -22.27 5.52 11.67
N LEU A 312 -21.28 4.63 11.82
CA LEU A 312 -20.35 4.25 10.75
C LEU A 312 -21.02 3.37 9.70
N LEU A 313 -21.86 2.42 10.13
CA LEU A 313 -22.64 1.55 9.24
C LEU A 313 -23.65 2.37 8.42
N ASP A 314 -24.37 3.31 9.06
CA ASP A 314 -25.33 4.19 8.38
C ASP A 314 -24.66 5.01 7.26
N VAL A 315 -23.43 5.47 7.47
CA VAL A 315 -22.68 6.22 6.45
C VAL A 315 -22.36 5.33 5.23
N ILE A 316 -21.99 4.07 5.44
CA ILE A 316 -21.72 3.14 4.33
C ILE A 316 -23.02 2.69 3.67
N GLN A 317 -24.07 2.34 4.43
CA GLN A 317 -25.37 1.93 3.89
C GLN A 317 -26.05 3.04 3.09
N GLY A 318 -25.88 4.29 3.51
CA GLY A 318 -26.39 5.46 2.81
C GLY A 318 -25.66 5.76 1.49
N ASP A 319 -24.56 5.08 1.21
CA ASP A 319 -23.84 5.18 -0.04
C ASP A 319 -24.41 4.21 -1.08
N THR A 320 -25.40 4.67 -1.84
CA THR A 320 -26.09 3.90 -2.87
C THR A 320 -25.43 3.99 -4.25
N GLU A 321 -24.33 4.71 -4.35
CA GLU A 321 -23.67 4.97 -5.62
C GLU A 321 -22.93 3.74 -6.13
N GLU A 322 -22.91 3.61 -7.44
CA GLU A 322 -22.02 2.67 -8.12
C GLU A 322 -20.57 3.17 -8.06
N ASP A 323 -19.64 2.24 -8.03
CA ASP A 323 -18.23 2.57 -8.06
C ASP A 323 -17.89 3.25 -9.40
N LEU A 324 -17.15 4.35 -9.32
CA LEU A 324 -16.77 5.09 -10.53
C LEU A 324 -15.92 4.20 -11.45
N ASP A 325 -16.21 4.28 -12.75
CA ASP A 325 -15.34 3.68 -13.75
C ASP A 325 -13.93 4.28 -13.60
N PRO A 326 -12.91 3.46 -13.32
CA PRO A 326 -11.55 3.94 -13.12
C PRO A 326 -11.00 4.68 -14.35
N ASP A 327 -11.49 4.38 -15.54
CA ASP A 327 -11.07 5.07 -16.77
C ASP A 327 -11.64 6.49 -16.88
N ARG A 328 -12.64 6.85 -16.05
CA ARG A 328 -13.23 8.19 -15.98
C ARG A 328 -12.70 9.05 -14.83
N GLY A 329 -11.90 8.46 -13.92
CA GLY A 329 -11.31 9.18 -12.79
C GLY A 329 -10.06 9.98 -13.20
N SER A 330 -9.86 11.18 -12.64
CA SER A 330 -8.55 11.83 -12.75
C SER A 330 -7.61 11.19 -11.72
N HIS A 331 -6.51 10.62 -12.20
CA HIS A 331 -5.45 10.06 -11.35
C HIS A 331 -4.73 11.11 -10.48
N ASP A 332 -5.08 12.38 -10.65
CA ASP A 332 -4.43 13.51 -10.00
C ASP A 332 -5.14 14.03 -8.74
N GLY A 333 -6.19 13.34 -8.31
CA GLY A 333 -6.93 13.69 -7.10
C GLY A 333 -7.58 15.09 -7.12
N SER A 334 -7.70 15.72 -8.31
CA SER A 334 -8.23 17.08 -8.43
C SER A 334 -9.75 17.17 -8.30
N ARG A 335 -10.46 16.05 -8.36
CA ARG A 335 -11.93 16.00 -8.22
C ARG A 335 -12.30 15.60 -6.81
N PRO A 336 -13.36 16.22 -6.23
CA PRO A 336 -13.92 15.77 -4.98
C PRO A 336 -14.31 14.28 -5.07
N ASP A 337 -14.01 13.52 -4.01
CA ASP A 337 -14.41 12.12 -3.88
C ASP A 337 -15.70 12.04 -3.05
N PRO A 338 -16.87 11.86 -3.68
CA PRO A 338 -18.14 11.76 -2.96
C PRO A 338 -18.21 10.51 -2.05
N GLY A 339 -17.38 9.52 -2.29
CA GLY A 339 -17.27 8.30 -1.48
C GLY A 339 -16.35 8.44 -0.26
N MET A 340 -15.75 9.60 -0.04
CA MET A 340 -14.80 9.81 1.06
C MET A 340 -15.41 9.54 2.45
N PRO A 341 -16.64 9.99 2.78
CA PRO A 341 -17.24 9.68 4.08
C PRO A 341 -17.43 8.18 4.32
N ALA A 342 -17.94 7.47 3.34
CA ALA A 342 -18.15 6.02 3.44
C ALA A 342 -16.83 5.26 3.53
N ARG A 343 -15.81 5.68 2.78
CA ARG A 343 -14.46 5.10 2.87
C ARG A 343 -13.84 5.35 4.25
N SER A 344 -13.94 6.54 4.80
CA SER A 344 -13.47 6.85 6.15
C SER A 344 -14.19 5.99 7.19
N ALA A 345 -15.51 5.83 7.07
CA ALA A 345 -16.29 4.96 7.94
C ALA A 345 -15.84 3.50 7.86
N ALA A 346 -15.46 3.00 6.68
CA ALA A 346 -14.95 1.64 6.52
C ALA A 346 -13.64 1.41 7.26
N TYR A 347 -12.72 2.39 7.29
CA TYR A 347 -11.52 2.32 8.12
C TYR A 347 -11.87 2.27 9.62
N GLY A 348 -12.82 3.10 10.06
CA GLY A 348 -13.28 3.07 11.45
C GLY A 348 -13.87 1.71 11.86
N LEU A 349 -14.72 1.11 11.01
CA LEU A 349 -15.29 -0.22 11.26
C LEU A 349 -14.22 -1.32 11.27
N ALA A 350 -13.25 -1.26 10.38
CA ALA A 350 -12.13 -2.19 10.36
C ALA A 350 -11.34 -2.14 11.68
N GLU A 351 -11.16 -0.96 12.26
CA GLU A 351 -10.46 -0.77 13.53
C GLU A 351 -11.31 -1.14 14.77
N ILE A 352 -12.64 -1.09 14.69
CA ILE A 352 -13.53 -1.66 15.72
C ILE A 352 -13.39 -3.19 15.76
N GLY A 353 -13.18 -3.82 14.62
CA GLY A 353 -12.88 -5.24 14.53
C GLY A 353 -14.15 -6.13 14.59
N LEU A 354 -14.05 -7.26 15.30
CA LEU A 354 -15.06 -8.31 15.32
C LEU A 354 -16.50 -7.84 15.56
N PRO A 355 -16.79 -6.89 16.45
CA PRO A 355 -18.16 -6.40 16.64
C PRO A 355 -18.80 -5.85 15.35
N ALA A 356 -18.01 -5.32 14.41
CA ALA A 356 -18.52 -4.76 13.16
C ALA A 356 -18.88 -5.82 12.11
N VAL A 357 -18.44 -7.06 12.28
CA VAL A 357 -18.61 -8.14 11.27
C VAL A 357 -20.07 -8.34 10.86
N PRO A 358 -21.06 -8.48 11.76
CA PRO A 358 -22.45 -8.72 11.33
C PRO A 358 -23.00 -7.62 10.43
N GLY A 359 -22.78 -6.34 10.77
CA GLY A 359 -23.22 -5.21 9.94
C GLY A 359 -22.51 -5.15 8.59
N LEU A 360 -21.20 -5.47 8.56
CA LEU A 360 -20.44 -5.53 7.31
C LEU A 360 -20.88 -6.69 6.40
N LEU A 361 -21.27 -7.83 6.98
CA LEU A 361 -21.84 -8.97 6.23
C LEU A 361 -23.17 -8.61 5.59
N ASP A 362 -24.02 -7.88 6.31
CA ASP A 362 -25.28 -7.37 5.77
C ASP A 362 -25.02 -6.42 4.60
N ILE A 363 -24.16 -5.43 4.75
CA ILE A 363 -23.81 -4.49 3.67
C ILE A 363 -23.21 -5.23 2.46
N LEU A 364 -22.31 -6.21 2.68
CA LEU A 364 -21.71 -6.98 1.60
C LEU A 364 -22.74 -7.75 0.79
N SER A 365 -23.79 -8.26 1.46
CA SER A 365 -24.83 -9.08 0.85
C SER A 365 -25.97 -8.27 0.24
N ASN A 366 -26.37 -7.17 0.89
CA ASN A 366 -27.61 -6.44 0.62
C ASN A 366 -27.40 -4.96 0.27
N GLY A 367 -26.17 -4.44 0.36
CA GLY A 367 -25.86 -3.04 0.05
C GLY A 367 -26.25 -2.65 -1.37
N ALA A 368 -27.00 -1.54 -1.52
CA ALA A 368 -27.57 -1.11 -2.78
C ALA A 368 -26.50 -0.72 -3.80
N GLY A 369 -25.47 0.04 -3.39
CA GLY A 369 -24.39 0.48 -4.26
C GLY A 369 -23.19 -0.48 -4.24
N SER A 370 -22.50 -0.63 -5.37
CA SER A 370 -21.28 -1.42 -5.43
C SER A 370 -20.16 -0.82 -4.58
N ARG A 371 -20.17 0.51 -4.39
CA ARG A 371 -19.20 1.19 -3.53
C ARG A 371 -19.35 0.76 -2.06
N ALA A 372 -20.58 0.69 -1.54
CA ALA A 372 -20.83 0.19 -0.18
C ALA A 372 -20.38 -1.27 -0.02
N ARG A 373 -20.70 -2.16 -0.97
CA ARG A 373 -20.31 -3.57 -0.94
C ARG A 373 -18.78 -3.75 -1.04
N LYS A 374 -18.11 -2.94 -1.86
CA LYS A 374 -16.63 -2.89 -1.94
C LYS A 374 -16.01 -2.53 -0.60
N LEU A 375 -16.52 -1.49 0.06
CA LEU A 375 -16.04 -1.02 1.36
C LEU A 375 -16.26 -2.06 2.47
N ALA A 376 -17.38 -2.76 2.44
CA ALA A 376 -17.65 -3.87 3.36
C ALA A 376 -16.68 -5.04 3.14
N ALA A 377 -16.42 -5.43 1.88
CA ALA A 377 -15.44 -6.47 1.56
C ALA A 377 -14.03 -6.09 2.05
N PHE A 378 -13.61 -4.84 1.83
CA PHE A 378 -12.35 -4.31 2.35
C PHE A 378 -12.29 -4.39 3.87
N ALA A 379 -13.28 -3.83 4.58
CA ALA A 379 -13.27 -3.80 6.04
C ALA A 379 -13.26 -5.21 6.64
N LEU A 380 -14.00 -6.15 6.07
CA LEU A 380 -13.95 -7.57 6.45
C LEU A 380 -12.55 -8.16 6.23
N GLY A 381 -11.83 -7.74 5.19
CA GLY A 381 -10.43 -8.12 4.95
C GLY A 381 -9.50 -7.67 6.05
N GLU A 382 -9.67 -6.42 6.52
CA GLU A 382 -8.84 -5.82 7.56
C GLU A 382 -9.08 -6.41 8.97
N ILE A 383 -10.26 -6.99 9.23
CA ILE A 383 -10.60 -7.56 10.53
C ILE A 383 -10.04 -8.98 10.64
N ALA A 384 -9.15 -9.22 11.60
CA ALA A 384 -8.70 -10.57 11.93
C ALA A 384 -9.83 -11.41 12.53
N GLY A 385 -9.87 -12.72 12.21
CA GLY A 385 -10.76 -13.66 12.89
C GLY A 385 -12.25 -13.54 12.52
N THR A 386 -12.59 -13.09 11.30
CA THR A 386 -13.99 -12.99 10.83
C THR A 386 -14.77 -14.33 10.79
N GLY A 387 -14.12 -15.43 11.12
CA GLY A 387 -14.73 -16.76 11.18
C GLY A 387 -15.12 -17.33 9.81
N THR A 388 -15.77 -18.50 9.85
CA THR A 388 -16.22 -19.20 8.63
C THR A 388 -17.25 -18.38 7.86
N GLU A 389 -18.16 -17.72 8.53
CA GLU A 389 -19.21 -16.91 7.90
C GLU A 389 -18.64 -15.75 7.09
N GLY A 390 -17.63 -15.04 7.63
CA GLY A 390 -16.93 -13.98 6.91
C GLY A 390 -16.20 -14.49 5.66
N ILE A 391 -15.51 -15.63 5.77
CA ILE A 391 -14.84 -16.27 4.62
C ILE A 391 -15.84 -16.67 3.56
N GLU A 392 -16.96 -17.29 3.93
CA GLU A 392 -18.01 -17.70 3.00
C GLU A 392 -18.67 -16.51 2.30
N ALA A 393 -18.93 -15.42 3.03
CA ALA A 393 -19.47 -14.19 2.44
C ALA A 393 -18.51 -13.59 1.41
N LEU A 394 -17.22 -13.51 1.71
CA LEU A 394 -16.20 -13.07 0.76
C LEU A 394 -16.09 -14.02 -0.45
N CYS A 395 -16.21 -15.34 -0.23
CA CYS A 395 -16.26 -16.32 -1.33
C CYS A 395 -17.47 -16.11 -2.25
N ARG A 396 -18.63 -15.68 -1.72
CA ARG A 396 -19.80 -15.30 -2.53
C ARG A 396 -19.56 -13.97 -3.26
N ALA A 397 -19.04 -12.97 -2.58
CA ALA A 397 -18.78 -11.65 -3.13
C ALA A 397 -17.81 -11.63 -4.32
N LYS A 398 -16.96 -12.66 -4.49
CA LYS A 398 -16.13 -12.81 -5.69
C LYS A 398 -16.97 -13.02 -6.97
N GLN A 399 -18.30 -13.22 -6.87
CA GLN A 399 -19.24 -13.31 -7.99
C GLN A 399 -20.04 -12.02 -8.20
N ASP A 400 -19.77 -10.97 -7.44
CA ASP A 400 -20.44 -9.68 -7.60
C ASP A 400 -20.29 -9.14 -9.03
N PRO A 401 -21.32 -8.52 -9.62
CA PRO A 401 -21.22 -7.93 -10.95
C PRO A 401 -20.12 -6.85 -11.02
N SER A 402 -19.89 -6.11 -9.95
CA SER A 402 -18.82 -5.10 -9.89
C SER A 402 -17.44 -5.74 -9.73
N ALA A 403 -16.53 -5.45 -10.66
CA ALA A 403 -15.13 -5.88 -10.57
C ALA A 403 -14.45 -5.33 -9.30
N ALA A 404 -14.81 -4.11 -8.88
CA ALA A 404 -14.25 -3.50 -7.67
C ALA A 404 -14.64 -4.28 -6.40
N VAL A 405 -15.87 -4.77 -6.29
CA VAL A 405 -16.30 -5.64 -5.18
C VAL A 405 -15.54 -6.96 -5.23
N ARG A 406 -15.45 -7.60 -6.42
CA ARG A 406 -14.74 -8.87 -6.58
C ARG A 406 -13.27 -8.75 -6.18
N ILE A 407 -12.57 -7.70 -6.63
CA ILE A 407 -11.15 -7.47 -6.31
C ILE A 407 -10.94 -7.34 -4.79
N ASN A 408 -11.75 -6.51 -4.11
CA ASN A 408 -11.59 -6.31 -2.66
C ASN A 408 -11.94 -7.58 -1.87
N ALA A 409 -12.92 -8.37 -2.32
CA ALA A 409 -13.24 -9.67 -1.71
C ALA A 409 -12.11 -10.71 -1.92
N ILE A 410 -11.49 -10.73 -3.10
CA ILE A 410 -10.34 -11.59 -3.42
C ILE A 410 -9.16 -11.25 -2.52
N GLU A 411 -8.83 -9.99 -2.38
CA GLU A 411 -7.73 -9.53 -1.51
C GLU A 411 -8.02 -9.81 -0.04
N ALA A 412 -9.25 -9.57 0.40
CA ALA A 412 -9.69 -9.92 1.75
C ALA A 412 -9.47 -11.42 2.06
N LEU A 413 -9.74 -12.31 1.10
CA LEU A 413 -9.50 -13.75 1.25
C LEU A 413 -8.01 -14.10 1.41
N GLY A 414 -7.11 -13.36 0.77
CA GLY A 414 -5.65 -13.52 0.90
C GLY A 414 -5.12 -13.19 2.29
N LEU A 415 -5.84 -12.33 3.03
CA LEU A 415 -5.52 -11.94 4.40
C LEU A 415 -6.14 -12.86 5.46
N LYS A 416 -6.84 -13.93 5.06
CA LYS A 416 -7.49 -14.89 5.97
C LYS A 416 -6.69 -16.18 6.09
N PRO A 417 -6.87 -16.90 7.19
CA PRO A 417 -6.32 -18.25 7.31
C PRO A 417 -6.74 -19.13 6.12
N ALA A 418 -5.81 -19.98 5.67
CA ALA A 418 -6.09 -20.92 4.60
C ALA A 418 -7.33 -21.77 4.91
N SER A 419 -8.27 -21.81 3.97
CA SER A 419 -9.42 -22.71 4.04
C SER A 419 -9.70 -23.30 2.66
N PRO A 420 -10.24 -24.53 2.56
CA PRO A 420 -10.59 -25.13 1.27
C PRO A 420 -11.53 -24.25 0.44
N ALA A 421 -12.48 -23.58 1.08
CA ALA A 421 -13.43 -22.68 0.43
C ALA A 421 -12.72 -21.45 -0.19
N ALA A 422 -11.84 -20.79 0.59
CA ALA A 422 -11.06 -19.63 0.11
C ALA A 422 -10.14 -20.03 -1.05
N VAL A 423 -9.39 -21.13 -0.91
CA VAL A 423 -8.47 -21.62 -1.96
C VAL A 423 -9.25 -21.96 -3.24
N ALA A 424 -10.41 -22.64 -3.13
CA ALA A 424 -11.23 -22.95 -4.29
C ALA A 424 -11.83 -21.67 -4.93
N ALA A 425 -12.23 -20.68 -4.14
CA ALA A 425 -12.72 -19.39 -4.64
C ALA A 425 -11.62 -18.63 -5.39
N LEU A 426 -10.42 -18.53 -4.82
CA LEU A 426 -9.25 -17.87 -5.41
C LEU A 426 -8.78 -18.60 -6.67
N SER A 427 -8.76 -19.95 -6.67
CA SER A 427 -8.43 -20.76 -7.87
C SER A 427 -9.35 -20.49 -9.05
N ARG A 428 -10.62 -20.18 -8.81
CA ARG A 428 -11.54 -19.73 -9.86
C ARG A 428 -11.30 -18.28 -10.26
N ALA A 429 -10.91 -17.43 -9.30
CA ALA A 429 -10.69 -16.01 -9.52
C ALA A 429 -9.44 -15.70 -10.38
N VAL A 430 -8.44 -16.60 -10.47
CA VAL A 430 -7.32 -16.45 -11.42
C VAL A 430 -7.76 -16.53 -12.89
N LYS A 431 -9.04 -16.85 -13.15
CA LYS A 431 -9.69 -16.85 -14.48
C LYS A 431 -10.78 -15.79 -14.60
N ASP A 432 -10.81 -14.79 -13.71
CA ASP A 432 -11.77 -13.69 -13.77
C ASP A 432 -11.63 -12.91 -15.08
N PRO A 433 -12.72 -12.41 -15.68
CA PRO A 433 -12.65 -11.57 -16.87
C PRO A 433 -11.81 -10.30 -16.64
N ASP A 434 -11.77 -9.78 -15.41
CA ASP A 434 -10.98 -8.61 -15.05
C ASP A 434 -9.52 -8.99 -14.73
N PRO A 435 -8.52 -8.43 -15.45
CA PRO A 435 -7.12 -8.79 -15.23
C PRO A 435 -6.62 -8.44 -13.82
N GLN A 436 -7.20 -7.42 -13.18
CA GLN A 436 -6.81 -7.04 -11.81
C GLN A 436 -7.32 -8.06 -10.80
N ALA A 437 -8.54 -8.59 -10.98
CA ALA A 437 -9.03 -9.70 -10.18
C ALA A 437 -8.14 -10.94 -10.33
N ARG A 438 -7.67 -11.24 -11.58
CA ARG A 438 -6.77 -12.39 -11.82
C ARG A 438 -5.45 -12.27 -11.07
N PHE A 439 -4.75 -11.13 -11.16
CA PHE A 439 -3.47 -11.00 -10.46
C PHE A 439 -3.65 -10.85 -8.94
N SER A 440 -4.73 -10.20 -8.46
CA SER A 440 -5.04 -10.18 -7.01
C SER A 440 -5.28 -11.58 -6.48
N ALA A 441 -5.95 -12.46 -7.25
CA ALA A 441 -6.17 -13.84 -6.86
C ALA A 441 -4.86 -14.64 -6.78
N ALA A 442 -3.96 -14.45 -7.76
CA ALA A 442 -2.64 -15.10 -7.74
C ALA A 442 -1.80 -14.62 -6.55
N LEU A 443 -1.82 -13.31 -6.24
CA LEU A 443 -1.16 -12.75 -5.05
C LEU A 443 -1.75 -13.31 -3.76
N SER A 444 -3.09 -13.36 -3.65
CA SER A 444 -3.78 -13.92 -2.47
C SER A 444 -3.42 -15.40 -2.25
N LEU A 445 -3.29 -16.19 -3.32
CA LEU A 445 -2.80 -17.58 -3.23
C LEU A 445 -1.33 -17.64 -2.78
N ALA A 446 -0.49 -16.69 -3.20
CA ALA A 446 0.88 -16.56 -2.72
C ALA A 446 0.94 -16.22 -1.22
N GLN A 447 0.07 -15.34 -0.74
CA GLN A 447 -0.06 -15.00 0.70
C GLN A 447 -0.49 -16.20 1.54
N ILE A 448 -1.42 -17.01 1.04
CA ILE A 448 -1.83 -18.27 1.69
C ILE A 448 -0.66 -19.27 1.72
N GLY A 449 0.20 -19.27 0.71
CA GLY A 449 1.41 -20.12 0.66
C GLY A 449 1.09 -21.62 0.63
N PRO A 450 1.70 -22.45 1.51
CA PRO A 450 1.58 -23.92 1.48
C PRO A 450 0.13 -24.42 1.52
N GLY A 451 -0.76 -23.70 2.19
CA GLY A 451 -2.19 -24.01 2.27
C GLY A 451 -2.94 -23.93 0.93
N ALA A 452 -2.32 -23.34 -0.09
CA ALA A 452 -2.90 -23.17 -1.41
C ALA A 452 -2.56 -24.31 -2.40
N GLU A 453 -2.07 -25.49 -1.94
CA GLU A 453 -1.65 -26.60 -2.81
C GLU A 453 -2.73 -27.02 -3.83
N ALA A 454 -3.99 -27.00 -3.44
CA ALA A 454 -5.11 -27.33 -4.33
C ALA A 454 -5.27 -26.36 -5.52
N ALA A 455 -4.65 -25.17 -5.47
CA ALA A 455 -4.65 -24.19 -6.55
C ALA A 455 -3.62 -24.43 -7.65
N ILE A 456 -2.69 -25.40 -7.48
CA ILE A 456 -1.62 -25.67 -8.45
C ILE A 456 -2.11 -25.78 -9.90
N PRO A 457 -3.22 -26.48 -10.23
CA PRO A 457 -3.69 -26.55 -11.61
C PRO A 457 -4.08 -25.17 -12.16
N ALA A 458 -4.77 -24.34 -11.39
CA ALA A 458 -5.19 -23.01 -11.80
C ALA A 458 -3.97 -22.06 -11.94
N LEU A 459 -3.00 -22.14 -11.02
CA LEU A 459 -1.76 -21.35 -11.09
C LEU A 459 -0.90 -21.76 -12.28
N LYS A 460 -0.86 -23.05 -12.64
CA LYS A 460 -0.17 -23.52 -13.85
C LYS A 460 -0.74 -22.88 -15.13
N ASP A 461 -2.07 -22.76 -15.23
CA ASP A 461 -2.70 -22.07 -16.35
C ASP A 461 -2.36 -20.56 -16.33
N ALA A 462 -2.37 -19.94 -15.13
CA ALA A 462 -2.07 -18.52 -14.92
C ALA A 462 -0.63 -18.12 -15.28
N LEU A 463 0.32 -19.05 -15.35
CA LEU A 463 1.68 -18.78 -15.84
C LEU A 463 1.71 -18.27 -17.29
N TYR A 464 0.67 -18.51 -18.07
CA TYR A 464 0.56 -18.13 -19.48
C TYR A 464 -0.49 -17.05 -19.73
N ASP A 465 -0.90 -16.32 -18.69
CA ASP A 465 -1.86 -15.21 -18.80
C ASP A 465 -1.27 -14.06 -19.65
N GLU A 466 -2.13 -13.40 -20.40
CA GLU A 466 -1.78 -12.23 -21.21
C GLU A 466 -1.35 -11.01 -20.39
N ASN A 467 -1.89 -10.86 -19.15
CA ASN A 467 -1.50 -9.80 -18.24
C ASN A 467 -0.22 -10.18 -17.51
N ARG A 468 0.86 -9.45 -17.78
CA ARG A 468 2.22 -9.70 -17.26
C ARG A 468 2.37 -9.85 -15.74
N TYR A 469 1.42 -9.36 -14.95
CA TYR A 469 1.45 -9.46 -13.49
C TYR A 469 0.88 -10.79 -12.99
N VAL A 470 -0.05 -11.38 -13.72
CA VAL A 470 -0.62 -12.69 -13.37
C VAL A 470 0.43 -13.80 -13.36
N PRO A 471 1.26 -13.98 -14.42
CA PRO A 471 2.37 -14.92 -14.38
C PRO A 471 3.37 -14.65 -13.25
N GLY A 472 3.69 -13.37 -12.99
CA GLY A 472 4.61 -13.01 -11.92
C GLY A 472 4.14 -13.49 -10.56
N TYR A 473 2.89 -13.27 -10.21
CA TYR A 473 2.32 -13.77 -8.94
C TYR A 473 2.02 -15.27 -8.96
N ALA A 474 1.74 -15.87 -10.11
CA ALA A 474 1.60 -17.32 -10.22
C ALA A 474 2.93 -18.04 -9.93
N VAL A 475 4.06 -17.47 -10.39
CA VAL A 475 5.42 -17.95 -10.05
C VAL A 475 5.61 -17.88 -8.54
N GLU A 476 5.35 -16.72 -7.94
CA GLU A 476 5.49 -16.51 -6.50
C GLU A 476 4.62 -17.47 -5.69
N ALA A 477 3.36 -17.66 -6.09
CA ALA A 477 2.45 -18.58 -5.42
C ALA A 477 2.94 -20.04 -5.49
N LEU A 478 3.40 -20.50 -6.66
CA LEU A 478 3.93 -21.84 -6.83
C LEU A 478 5.23 -22.06 -6.04
N GLU A 479 6.11 -21.05 -5.99
CA GLU A 479 7.33 -21.06 -5.18
C GLU A 479 6.99 -21.21 -3.68
N ARG A 480 6.03 -20.44 -3.18
CA ARG A 480 5.62 -20.44 -1.77
C ARG A 480 4.81 -21.68 -1.37
N ILE A 481 4.07 -22.30 -2.28
CA ILE A 481 3.45 -23.62 -2.07
C ILE A 481 4.53 -24.69 -1.86
N ALA A 482 5.66 -24.60 -2.59
CA ALA A 482 6.88 -25.37 -2.41
C ALA A 482 6.75 -26.90 -2.46
N THR A 483 5.59 -27.45 -2.86
CA THR A 483 5.45 -28.91 -3.02
C THR A 483 6.11 -29.41 -4.31
N PRO A 484 6.48 -30.70 -4.40
CA PRO A 484 6.98 -31.26 -5.65
C PRO A 484 6.03 -31.06 -6.85
N GLY A 485 4.72 -30.96 -6.59
CA GLY A 485 3.70 -30.65 -7.60
C GLY A 485 3.83 -29.24 -8.11
N ALA A 486 4.00 -28.26 -7.21
CA ALA A 486 4.18 -26.85 -7.55
C ALA A 486 5.49 -26.63 -8.35
N ILE A 487 6.59 -27.22 -7.91
CA ILE A 487 7.87 -27.14 -8.63
C ILE A 487 7.76 -27.75 -10.02
N ARG A 488 7.14 -28.92 -10.18
CA ARG A 488 6.91 -29.52 -11.50
C ARG A 488 6.03 -28.67 -12.42
N ALA A 489 5.10 -27.89 -11.87
CA ALA A 489 4.29 -26.96 -12.65
C ALA A 489 5.10 -25.74 -13.12
N LEU A 490 6.02 -25.25 -12.29
CA LEU A 490 6.83 -24.05 -12.55
C LEU A 490 7.97 -24.29 -13.55
N LEU A 491 8.67 -25.45 -13.46
CA LEU A 491 9.87 -25.71 -14.25
C LEU A 491 9.69 -25.58 -15.78
N PRO A 492 8.61 -26.05 -16.42
CA PRO A 492 8.41 -25.87 -17.86
C PRO A 492 8.34 -24.40 -18.26
N PHE A 493 7.64 -23.59 -17.46
CA PHE A 493 7.55 -22.15 -17.68
C PHE A 493 8.92 -21.47 -17.61
N LEU A 494 9.71 -21.76 -16.55
CA LEU A 494 11.05 -21.20 -16.39
C LEU A 494 12.00 -21.59 -17.53
N LYS A 495 11.88 -22.81 -18.09
CA LYS A 495 12.70 -23.27 -19.23
C LYS A 495 12.39 -22.52 -20.53
N THR A 496 11.20 -22.01 -20.67
CA THR A 496 10.73 -21.30 -21.89
C THR A 496 10.66 -19.80 -21.72
N ALA A 497 10.83 -19.29 -20.48
CA ALA A 497 10.84 -17.85 -20.20
C ALA A 497 12.01 -17.17 -20.92
N ARG A 498 11.73 -16.03 -21.51
CA ARG A 498 12.76 -15.20 -22.15
C ARG A 498 13.38 -14.26 -21.11
N TRP A 499 14.70 -14.26 -21.05
CA TRP A 499 15.48 -13.48 -20.10
C TRP A 499 16.16 -12.27 -20.74
N CYS A 500 15.97 -12.05 -22.03
CA CYS A 500 16.55 -10.93 -22.73
C CYS A 500 15.83 -9.61 -22.39
N PRO A 501 16.57 -8.59 -21.92
CA PRO A 501 16.00 -7.29 -21.56
C PRO A 501 15.40 -6.55 -22.76
N HIS A 502 15.89 -6.83 -23.98
CA HIS A 502 15.43 -6.22 -25.22
C HIS A 502 14.44 -7.10 -26.00
N THR A 503 13.82 -8.06 -25.32
CA THR A 503 12.83 -8.93 -25.97
C THR A 503 11.66 -8.11 -26.50
N SER A 504 11.56 -8.03 -27.82
CA SER A 504 10.46 -7.46 -28.58
C SER A 504 10.14 -8.40 -29.75
N PRO A 505 9.01 -8.23 -30.45
CA PRO A 505 8.73 -8.97 -31.68
C PRO A 505 9.82 -8.82 -32.76
N ALA A 506 10.58 -7.73 -32.71
CA ALA A 506 11.70 -7.46 -33.63
C ALA A 506 13.04 -8.01 -33.12
N SER A 507 13.10 -8.59 -31.92
CA SER A 507 14.34 -9.15 -31.38
C SER A 507 14.74 -10.39 -32.17
N ILE A 508 15.96 -10.40 -32.68
CA ILE A 508 16.57 -11.52 -33.39
C ILE A 508 17.44 -12.27 -32.39
N TYR A 509 17.10 -13.50 -32.06
CA TYR A 509 17.91 -14.47 -31.33
C TYR A 509 17.84 -15.81 -31.99
#